data_9ad25a2198da550ed17475b10165ef0a
#
_entry.id   9ad25a2198da550ed17475b10165ef0a
#
_cell.length_a   1.000
_cell.length_b   1.000
_cell.length_c   1.000
_cell.angle_alpha   90.00
_cell.angle_beta   90.00
_cell.angle_gamma   90.00
#
_symmetry.space_group_name_H-M   'P 1'
#
loop_
_entity.id
_entity.type
_entity.pdbx_description
1 polymer ?
#
loop_
_entity_poly.entity_id
_entity_poly.type
_entity_poly.pdbx_seq_one_letter_code
_entity_poly.pdbx_strand_id
1 'polypeptide(L)'
;MANRHLSRSVVLQTLFEWDFRALSPETALATLARNTAEFAPAAGDSSFMEELLRGAIVRKNDLDLVIEKAAPEWPLERIALVDRNVLRLGLYELLFSDRGKVPAKVAINEAIELAKNFGGENSGRFVNGVLGAVYKELGSPGKDEVGKKRKEVPYE
;
A
#
# COMPACT_ATOMS: atom_id res chain seq x y z
N MET A 1 -14.02 -16.66 5.63
CA MET A 1 -14.02 -15.22 5.43
C MET A 1 -12.64 -14.73 5.08
N ALA A 2 -12.55 -13.83 4.11
CA ALA A 2 -11.25 -13.32 3.68
C ALA A 2 -10.64 -12.43 4.75
N ASN A 3 -9.32 -12.50 4.88
CA ASN A 3 -8.57 -11.65 5.79
C ASN A 3 -7.75 -10.67 4.95
N ARG A 4 -8.29 -9.47 4.77
CA ARG A 4 -7.66 -8.48 3.89
C ARG A 4 -6.34 -7.96 4.42
N HIS A 5 -6.20 -7.86 5.74
CA HIS A 5 -4.92 -7.45 6.30
C HIS A 5 -3.85 -8.47 5.96
N LEU A 6 -4.16 -9.75 6.15
CA LEU A 6 -3.22 -10.83 5.82
C LEU A 6 -2.94 -10.86 4.32
N SER A 7 -3.98 -10.64 3.51
CA SER A 7 -3.81 -10.58 2.05
C SER A 7 -2.84 -9.48 1.66
N ARG A 8 -2.98 -8.30 2.26
CA ARG A 8 -2.08 -7.19 1.97
C ARG A 8 -0.64 -7.49 2.38
N SER A 9 -0.48 -8.21 3.48
CA SER A 9 0.86 -8.60 3.93
C SER A 9 1.56 -9.49 2.91
N VAL A 10 0.82 -10.44 2.34
CA VAL A 10 1.40 -11.35 1.34
C VAL A 10 1.73 -10.58 0.05
N VAL A 11 0.85 -9.67 -0.35
CA VAL A 11 1.11 -8.85 -1.53
C VAL A 11 2.35 -7.98 -1.31
N LEU A 12 2.51 -7.42 -0.12
CA LEU A 12 3.69 -6.62 0.18
C LEU A 12 4.96 -7.46 0.08
N GLN A 13 4.95 -8.67 0.65
CA GLN A 13 6.11 -9.55 0.54
C GLN A 13 6.45 -9.84 -0.92
N THR A 14 5.43 -10.04 -1.73
CA THR A 14 5.65 -10.32 -3.14
C THR A 14 6.16 -9.10 -3.88
N LEU A 15 5.65 -7.92 -3.57
CA LEU A 15 6.16 -6.68 -4.16
C LEU A 15 7.62 -6.44 -3.79
N PHE A 16 7.98 -6.76 -2.55
CA PHE A 16 9.36 -6.65 -2.12
C PHE A 16 10.25 -7.54 -2.98
N GLU A 17 9.87 -8.80 -3.18
CA GLU A 17 10.64 -9.70 -4.02
C GLU A 17 10.71 -9.23 -5.46
N TRP A 18 9.59 -8.78 -5.99
CA TRP A 18 9.52 -8.27 -7.35
C TRP A 18 10.48 -7.10 -7.54
N ASP A 19 10.51 -6.18 -6.60
CA ASP A 19 11.36 -5.00 -6.67
C ASP A 19 12.83 -5.39 -6.51
N PHE A 20 13.12 -6.17 -5.48
CA PHE A 20 14.49 -6.52 -5.14
C PHE A 20 15.13 -7.39 -6.21
N ARG A 21 14.38 -8.32 -6.76
CA ARG A 21 14.88 -9.29 -7.74
C ARG A 21 14.57 -8.92 -9.19
N ALA A 22 13.91 -7.78 -9.41
CA ALA A 22 13.54 -7.32 -10.74
C ALA A 22 12.75 -8.38 -11.53
N LEU A 23 11.72 -8.93 -10.88
CA LEU A 23 10.92 -9.99 -11.49
C LEU A 23 9.99 -9.44 -12.57
N SER A 24 9.68 -10.27 -13.56
CA SER A 24 8.62 -9.93 -14.51
C SER A 24 7.26 -9.97 -13.82
N PRO A 25 6.24 -9.33 -14.39
CA PRO A 25 4.90 -9.42 -13.81
C PRO A 25 4.39 -10.85 -13.70
N GLU A 26 4.68 -11.69 -14.69
CA GLU A 26 4.25 -13.09 -14.67
C GLU A 26 4.91 -13.86 -13.55
N THR A 27 6.21 -13.64 -13.36
CA THR A 27 6.94 -14.29 -12.28
C THR A 27 6.44 -13.78 -10.92
N ALA A 28 6.12 -12.48 -10.84
CA ALA A 28 5.57 -11.93 -9.60
C ALA A 28 4.24 -12.59 -9.24
N LEU A 29 3.38 -12.84 -10.23
CA LEU A 29 2.11 -13.52 -9.96
C LEU A 29 2.32 -14.94 -9.48
N ALA A 30 3.26 -15.67 -10.08
CA ALA A 30 3.59 -17.01 -9.63
C ALA A 30 4.16 -16.97 -8.20
N THR A 31 4.97 -15.96 -7.91
CA THR A 31 5.52 -15.77 -6.57
C THR A 31 4.41 -15.50 -5.56
N LEU A 32 3.41 -14.71 -5.95
CA LEU A 32 2.27 -14.45 -5.08
C LEU A 32 1.55 -15.74 -4.70
N ALA A 33 1.31 -16.61 -5.70
CA ALA A 33 0.64 -17.87 -5.43
C ALA A 33 1.46 -18.73 -4.47
N ARG A 34 2.77 -18.77 -4.66
CA ARG A 34 3.65 -19.53 -3.78
C ARG A 34 3.64 -18.95 -2.37
N ASN A 35 3.77 -17.64 -2.25
CA ASN A 35 3.79 -16.98 -0.94
C ASN A 35 2.47 -17.17 -0.21
N THR A 36 1.36 -17.10 -0.94
CA THR A 36 0.05 -17.32 -0.33
C THR A 36 -0.06 -18.73 0.24
N ALA A 37 0.34 -19.72 -0.56
CA ALA A 37 0.25 -21.11 -0.11
C ALA A 37 1.16 -21.38 1.09
N GLU A 38 2.31 -20.72 1.13
CA GLU A 38 3.31 -20.98 2.14
C GLU A 38 3.04 -20.23 3.43
N PHE A 39 2.67 -18.97 3.33
CA PHE A 39 2.61 -18.10 4.51
C PHE A 39 1.19 -17.72 4.92
N ALA A 40 0.23 -17.81 4.04
CA ALA A 40 -1.12 -17.33 4.33
C ALA A 40 -2.19 -18.13 3.59
N PRO A 41 -2.22 -19.45 3.76
CA PRO A 41 -3.23 -20.23 3.05
C PRO A 41 -4.64 -19.84 3.44
N ALA A 42 -4.81 -19.21 4.60
CA ALA A 42 -6.13 -18.79 5.08
C ALA A 42 -6.49 -17.37 4.67
N ALA A 43 -5.67 -16.70 3.86
CA ALA A 43 -5.97 -15.33 3.45
C ALA A 43 -7.28 -15.27 2.67
N GLY A 44 -7.52 -16.24 1.80
CA GLY A 44 -8.86 -16.48 1.28
C GLY A 44 -9.37 -15.63 0.15
N ASP A 45 -8.64 -14.64 -0.34
CA ASP A 45 -9.16 -13.77 -1.39
C ASP A 45 -8.10 -13.57 -2.46
N SER A 46 -7.94 -14.58 -3.32
CA SER A 46 -6.90 -14.54 -4.32
C SER A 46 -7.15 -13.46 -5.37
N SER A 47 -8.42 -13.17 -5.71
CA SER A 47 -8.68 -12.15 -6.71
C SER A 47 -8.31 -10.76 -6.17
N PHE A 48 -8.56 -10.50 -4.91
CA PHE A 48 -8.16 -9.25 -4.28
C PHE A 48 -6.63 -9.09 -4.31
N MET A 49 -5.92 -10.15 -3.95
CA MET A 49 -4.46 -10.12 -3.93
C MET A 49 -3.88 -9.93 -5.32
N GLU A 50 -4.43 -10.62 -6.31
CA GLU A 50 -3.94 -10.48 -7.68
C GLU A 50 -4.18 -9.09 -8.23
N GLU A 51 -5.35 -8.52 -7.93
CA GLU A 51 -5.65 -7.17 -8.37
C GLU A 51 -4.68 -6.16 -7.76
N LEU A 52 -4.40 -6.28 -6.47
CA LEU A 52 -3.46 -5.38 -5.81
C LEU A 52 -2.07 -5.49 -6.41
N LEU A 53 -1.60 -6.71 -6.60
CA LEU A 53 -0.26 -6.92 -7.13
C LEU A 53 -0.14 -6.40 -8.55
N ARG A 54 -1.08 -6.78 -9.42
CA ARG A 54 -1.06 -6.33 -10.80
C ARG A 54 -1.15 -4.82 -10.89
N GLY A 55 -2.06 -4.24 -10.10
CA GLY A 55 -2.27 -2.80 -10.14
C GLY A 55 -1.04 -2.03 -9.73
N ALA A 56 -0.40 -2.46 -8.65
CA ALA A 56 0.80 -1.78 -8.19
C ALA A 56 1.94 -1.90 -9.20
N ILE A 57 2.08 -3.06 -9.84
CA ILE A 57 3.14 -3.27 -10.82
C ILE A 57 2.88 -2.46 -12.09
N VAL A 58 1.67 -2.53 -12.61
CA VAL A 58 1.33 -1.82 -13.84
C VAL A 58 1.45 -0.31 -13.66
N ARG A 59 1.09 0.18 -12.49
CA ARG A 59 1.12 1.61 -12.22
C ARG A 59 2.38 2.09 -11.53
N LYS A 60 3.40 1.27 -11.51
CA LYS A 60 4.63 1.59 -10.78
C LYS A 60 5.14 2.99 -11.10
N ASN A 61 5.22 3.34 -12.39
CA ASN A 61 5.79 4.62 -12.76
C ASN A 61 4.93 5.79 -12.25
N ASP A 62 3.62 5.67 -12.36
CA ASP A 62 2.72 6.70 -11.85
C ASP A 62 2.84 6.81 -10.34
N LEU A 63 2.88 5.68 -9.66
CA LEU A 63 2.97 5.67 -8.20
C LEU A 63 4.30 6.27 -7.74
N ASP A 64 5.38 5.94 -8.44
CA ASP A 64 6.69 6.47 -8.08
C ASP A 64 6.76 7.98 -8.26
N LEU A 65 6.10 8.51 -9.29
CA LEU A 65 6.03 9.97 -9.46
C LEU A 65 5.29 10.63 -8.30
N VAL A 66 4.22 10.02 -7.83
CA VAL A 66 3.48 10.55 -6.68
C VAL A 66 4.36 10.54 -5.44
N ILE A 67 5.10 9.47 -5.23
CA ILE A 67 6.00 9.37 -4.08
C ILE A 67 7.06 10.47 -4.16
N GLU A 68 7.65 10.68 -5.33
CA GLU A 68 8.67 11.71 -5.48
C GLU A 68 8.15 13.10 -5.20
N LYS A 69 6.93 13.38 -5.62
CA LYS A 69 6.33 14.68 -5.36
C LYS A 69 5.97 14.87 -3.90
N ALA A 70 5.54 13.81 -3.24
CA ALA A 70 5.11 13.89 -1.85
C ALA A 70 6.30 13.90 -0.88
N ALA A 71 7.43 13.34 -1.30
CA ALA A 71 8.63 13.28 -0.46
C ALA A 71 9.84 13.76 -1.26
N PRO A 72 9.88 15.05 -1.64
CA PRO A 72 10.92 15.52 -2.55
C PRO A 72 12.33 15.48 -1.98
N GLU A 73 12.48 15.39 -0.66
CA GLU A 73 13.80 15.30 -0.05
C GLU A 73 14.38 13.91 -0.12
N TRP A 74 13.59 12.93 -0.52
CA TRP A 74 14.03 11.53 -0.50
C TRP A 74 13.99 10.95 -1.89
N PRO A 75 15.15 10.85 -2.57
CA PRO A 75 15.17 10.16 -3.87
C PRO A 75 14.63 8.74 -3.71
N LEU A 76 13.88 8.29 -4.70
CA LEU A 76 13.19 7.01 -4.61
C LEU A 76 14.16 5.87 -4.30
N GLU A 77 15.37 5.89 -4.90
CA GLU A 77 16.34 4.84 -4.68
C GLU A 77 16.86 4.81 -3.25
N ARG A 78 16.70 5.89 -2.50
CA ARG A 78 17.14 5.95 -1.11
C ARG A 78 16.06 5.59 -0.12
N ILE A 79 14.84 5.46 -0.59
CA ILE A 79 13.76 5.00 0.28
C ILE A 79 13.92 3.50 0.45
N ALA A 80 13.83 3.02 1.69
CA ALA A 80 13.98 1.60 1.99
C ALA A 80 12.99 0.78 1.16
N LEU A 81 13.42 -0.42 0.74
CA LEU A 81 12.59 -1.28 -0.10
C LEU A 81 11.23 -1.55 0.51
N VAL A 82 11.18 -1.79 1.82
CA VAL A 82 9.90 -2.01 2.49
C VAL A 82 9.02 -0.78 2.37
N ASP A 83 9.59 0.38 2.69
CA ASP A 83 8.81 1.62 2.72
C ASP A 83 8.27 1.98 1.35
N ARG A 84 9.12 1.87 0.32
CA ARG A 84 8.64 2.27 -1.00
C ARG A 84 7.59 1.32 -1.56
N ASN A 85 7.67 0.04 -1.22
CA ASN A 85 6.65 -0.90 -1.67
C ASN A 85 5.38 -0.80 -0.86
N VAL A 86 5.47 -0.48 0.42
CA VAL A 86 4.27 -0.13 1.20
C VAL A 86 3.60 1.09 0.61
N LEU A 87 4.39 2.10 0.24
CA LEU A 87 3.84 3.31 -0.38
C LEU A 87 3.18 3.00 -1.72
N ARG A 88 3.81 2.18 -2.55
CA ARG A 88 3.20 1.80 -3.83
C ARG A 88 1.87 1.11 -3.61
N LEU A 89 1.82 0.17 -2.68
CA LEU A 89 0.58 -0.54 -2.38
C LEU A 89 -0.48 0.38 -1.83
N GLY A 90 -0.12 1.20 -0.83
CA GLY A 90 -1.08 2.12 -0.21
C GLY A 90 -1.59 3.15 -1.20
N LEU A 91 -0.70 3.69 -2.03
CA LEU A 91 -1.10 4.67 -3.02
C LEU A 91 -1.96 4.06 -4.12
N TYR A 92 -1.66 2.82 -4.51
CA TYR A 92 -2.53 2.14 -5.46
C TYR A 92 -3.96 2.05 -4.91
N GLU A 93 -4.09 1.62 -3.68
CA GLU A 93 -5.43 1.51 -3.08
C GLU A 93 -6.08 2.88 -2.92
N LEU A 94 -5.31 3.88 -2.51
CA LEU A 94 -5.85 5.21 -2.29
C LEU A 94 -6.30 5.88 -3.58
N LEU A 95 -5.54 5.70 -4.65
CA LEU A 95 -5.76 6.44 -5.89
C LEU A 95 -6.56 5.68 -6.93
N PHE A 96 -6.46 4.36 -6.95
CA PHE A 96 -6.99 3.57 -8.06
C PHE A 96 -8.01 2.52 -7.67
N SER A 97 -8.11 2.15 -6.39
CA SER A 97 -9.11 1.17 -5.98
C SER A 97 -10.48 1.81 -5.87
N ASP A 98 -11.51 0.98 -6.01
CA ASP A 98 -12.88 1.43 -5.84
C ASP A 98 -13.09 1.91 -4.41
N ARG A 99 -13.48 3.17 -4.28
CA ARG A 99 -13.65 3.80 -2.97
C ARG A 99 -14.70 3.09 -2.12
N GLY A 100 -15.68 2.50 -2.77
CA GLY A 100 -16.69 1.74 -2.06
C GLY A 100 -16.16 0.48 -1.43
N LYS A 101 -15.11 -0.10 -2.03
CA LYS A 101 -14.49 -1.31 -1.49
C LYS A 101 -13.35 -1.00 -0.54
N VAL A 102 -12.60 0.06 -0.83
CA VAL A 102 -11.47 0.47 0.00
C VAL A 102 -11.58 1.97 0.23
N PRO A 103 -12.22 2.38 1.33
CA PRO A 103 -12.25 3.80 1.67
C PRO A 103 -10.86 4.37 1.86
N ALA A 104 -10.69 5.65 1.59
CA ALA A 104 -9.38 6.29 1.65
C ALA A 104 -8.66 6.05 2.96
N LYS A 105 -9.39 6.18 4.07
CA LYS A 105 -8.76 6.01 5.38
C LYS A 105 -8.35 4.59 5.65
N VAL A 106 -9.08 3.64 5.11
CA VAL A 106 -8.70 2.24 5.25
C VAL A 106 -7.38 1.98 4.49
N ALA A 107 -7.27 2.52 3.27
CA ALA A 107 -6.03 2.37 2.50
C ALA A 107 -4.84 2.91 3.27
N ILE A 108 -4.98 4.10 3.85
CA ILE A 108 -3.90 4.75 4.58
C ILE A 108 -3.57 3.98 5.85
N ASN A 109 -4.57 3.64 6.65
CA ASN A 109 -4.34 2.95 7.91
C ASN A 109 -3.69 1.59 7.69
N GLU A 110 -4.13 0.86 6.68
CA GLU A 110 -3.55 -0.44 6.39
C GLU A 110 -2.08 -0.32 5.98
N ALA A 111 -1.78 0.70 5.17
CA ALA A 111 -0.39 0.92 4.75
C ALA A 111 0.49 1.25 5.96
N ILE A 112 0.00 2.09 6.87
CA ILE A 112 0.76 2.44 8.07
C ILE A 112 1.02 1.20 8.92
N GLU A 113 0.01 0.34 9.07
CA GLU A 113 0.17 -0.89 9.84
C GLU A 113 1.20 -1.83 9.21
N LEU A 114 1.15 -1.95 7.87
CA LEU A 114 2.15 -2.76 7.17
C LEU A 114 3.55 -2.20 7.38
N ALA A 115 3.68 -0.89 7.29
CA ALA A 115 4.98 -0.26 7.50
C ALA A 115 5.52 -0.54 8.89
N LYS A 116 4.66 -0.43 9.89
CA LYS A 116 5.07 -0.73 11.27
C LYS A 116 5.46 -2.18 11.46
N ASN A 117 4.67 -3.08 10.90
CA ASN A 117 4.90 -4.51 11.08
C ASN A 117 6.17 -4.99 10.39
N PHE A 118 6.47 -4.43 9.23
CA PHE A 118 7.61 -4.91 8.44
C PHE A 118 8.84 -4.03 8.54
N GLY A 119 8.68 -2.75 8.89
CA GLY A 119 9.80 -1.81 8.94
C GLY A 119 10.00 -1.10 10.26
N GLY A 120 9.04 -1.19 11.18
CA GLY A 120 9.16 -0.56 12.49
C GLY A 120 8.50 0.80 12.58
N GLU A 121 8.65 1.43 13.73
CA GLU A 121 7.97 2.69 14.03
C GLU A 121 8.35 3.82 13.08
N ASN A 122 9.63 3.92 12.73
CA ASN A 122 10.07 4.98 11.83
C ASN A 122 9.46 4.83 10.45
N SER A 123 9.34 3.60 9.96
CA SER A 123 8.67 3.33 8.69
C SER A 123 7.22 3.77 8.76
N GLY A 124 6.54 3.47 9.85
CA GLY A 124 5.15 3.88 10.03
C GLY A 124 5.00 5.39 9.97
N ARG A 125 5.90 6.13 10.62
CA ARG A 125 5.85 7.59 10.61
C ARG A 125 6.14 8.16 9.23
N PHE A 126 7.11 7.59 8.53
CA PHE A 126 7.45 8.06 7.19
C PHE A 126 6.27 7.84 6.23
N VAL A 127 5.71 6.64 6.25
CA VAL A 127 4.58 6.30 5.38
C VAL A 127 3.38 7.18 5.70
N ASN A 128 3.11 7.41 6.99
CA ASN A 128 2.02 8.30 7.38
C ASN A 128 2.23 9.70 6.81
N GLY A 129 3.45 10.23 6.89
CA GLY A 129 3.74 11.56 6.37
C GLY A 129 3.49 11.67 4.87
N VAL A 130 3.95 10.69 4.11
CA VAL A 130 3.79 10.70 2.66
C VAL A 130 2.32 10.56 2.27
N LEU A 131 1.65 9.55 2.83
CA LEU A 131 0.25 9.30 2.49
C LEU A 131 -0.65 10.42 2.97
N GLY A 132 -0.32 11.02 4.12
CA GLY A 132 -1.07 12.17 4.61
C GLY A 132 -0.98 13.36 3.68
N ALA A 133 0.21 13.62 3.12
CA ALA A 133 0.39 14.70 2.17
C ALA A 133 -0.44 14.46 0.91
N VAL A 134 -0.43 13.23 0.40
CA VAL A 134 -1.23 12.90 -0.78
C VAL A 134 -2.72 13.03 -0.46
N TYR A 135 -3.14 12.56 0.71
CA TYR A 135 -4.53 12.63 1.11
C TYR A 135 -5.04 14.08 1.12
N LYS A 136 -4.23 14.99 1.65
CA LYS A 136 -4.60 16.40 1.64
C LYS A 136 -4.68 16.97 0.24
N GLU A 137 -3.76 16.59 -0.63
CA GLU A 137 -3.79 17.02 -2.02
C GLU A 137 -5.08 16.58 -2.72
N LEU A 138 -5.62 15.45 -2.31
CA LEU A 138 -6.87 14.96 -2.87
C LEU A 138 -8.10 15.64 -2.28
N GLY A 139 -7.92 16.57 -1.35
CA GLY A 139 -9.04 17.23 -0.69
C GLY A 139 -9.62 16.43 0.46
N SER A 140 -8.85 15.51 1.02
CA SER A 140 -9.25 14.72 2.18
C SER A 140 -10.57 13.97 1.94
N PRO A 141 -10.63 13.08 0.95
CA PRO A 141 -11.88 12.35 0.65
C PRO A 141 -12.36 11.56 1.84
N GLY A 142 -13.66 11.58 2.06
CA GLY A 142 -14.27 10.86 3.17
C GLY A 142 -14.22 11.61 4.49
N LYS A 143 -13.62 12.80 4.51
CA LYS A 143 -13.46 13.53 5.75
C LYS A 143 -14.80 13.93 6.35
N ASP A 144 -15.74 14.34 5.50
CA ASP A 144 -17.04 14.77 5.99
C ASP A 144 -17.79 13.63 6.66
N GLU A 145 -17.72 12.45 6.07
CA GLU A 145 -18.38 11.29 6.63
C GLU A 145 -17.82 10.94 8.00
N VAL A 146 -16.53 11.02 8.13
CA VAL A 146 -15.88 10.71 9.38
C VAL A 146 -16.01 11.85 10.37
N GLY A 147 -15.91 13.07 9.87
CA GLY A 147 -15.94 14.24 10.71
C GLY A 147 -17.18 14.39 11.53
N LYS A 148 -18.30 13.88 11.06
CA LYS A 148 -19.51 13.95 11.82
C LYS A 148 -19.47 13.13 13.09
N LYS A 149 -18.67 12.09 13.09
CA LYS A 149 -18.56 11.21 14.25
C LYS A 149 -17.31 11.46 15.05
N ARG A 150 -16.32 12.06 14.46
CA ARG A 150 -15.05 12.26 15.10
C ARG A 150 -14.49 13.57 14.75
N LYS A 151 -13.62 13.99 15.60
CA LYS A 151 -13.09 15.32 15.52
C LYS A 151 -11.83 15.38 14.75
N GLU A 152 -11.07 14.32 14.69
CA GLU A 152 -9.80 14.42 14.05
C GLU A 152 -9.58 13.31 13.07
N VAL A 153 -8.71 13.60 12.10
CA VAL A 153 -8.25 12.63 11.13
C VAL A 153 -6.77 12.41 11.41
N PRO A 154 -6.35 11.17 11.60
CA PRO A 154 -4.99 10.91 12.09
C PRO A 154 -3.87 11.44 11.20
N TYR A 155 -4.14 11.70 9.93
CA TYR A 155 -3.09 12.08 8.99
C TYR A 155 -3.04 13.56 8.67
N GLU A 156 -3.85 14.31 9.30
CA GLU A 156 -3.86 15.74 9.01
C GLU A 156 -2.84 16.51 9.79
#